data_61b9c9015946637ca41482452c5fcbc9
#
_entry.id   61b9c9015946637ca41482452c5fcbc9
#
_cell.length_a   1.000
_cell.length_b   1.000
_cell.length_c   1.000
_cell.angle_alpha   90.00
_cell.angle_beta   90.00
_cell.angle_gamma   90.00
#
_symmetry.space_group_name_H-M   'P 1'
#
loop_
_entity.id
_entity.type
_entity.pdbx_description
1 polymer ?
#
loop_
_entity_poly.entity_id
_entity_poly.type
_entity_poly.pdbx_seq_one_letter_code
_entity_poly.pdbx_strand_id
1 'polypeptide(L)'
;MNKAALFCDGTGGYVYPPEPKENELVTFRFRTAKDDVDRVGLVTSAGTYVMEKERTQGEFDYYTFEVRLGEEPFRYCFEVQSGTEKYYYGRCGISREILEYYNFVVVPGFSTPDWAKGAVMYQIFTDRFYNGDKSNDVETNEYYYIGDYSQRVTNWDKYPANMGVREFYGGDLQGVMDKLDYLQELGVEVVYFNPLFVSPSNHKYDIQDYDYIDPHYGKIVDDGGEVLPNGVTDNSQATKYKKRTTGLKNLEASNELFIKLVEELHRRGMKVILDGVFNHCGSFNKWMDRERIYEGEEDYEPGAYVSADSPYRSYFRFFKEGPENWPYNGNYDGWWGHDTLPKLNYEDSVKLENYILYIGRKWVSPPYNVDGWRLDVSADLGRSN
;
A
#
# COMPACT_ATOMS: atom_id res chain seq x y z
N MET A 1 7.55 -40.95 6.90
CA MET A 1 7.78 -39.66 6.19
C MET A 1 8.05 -38.55 7.19
N ASN A 2 9.20 -37.91 7.08
CA ASN A 2 9.58 -36.74 7.89
C ASN A 2 8.99 -35.46 7.26
N LYS A 3 7.83 -35.03 7.73
CA LYS A 3 7.11 -33.87 7.20
C LYS A 3 7.86 -32.55 7.32
N ALA A 4 8.73 -32.40 8.33
CA ALA A 4 9.52 -31.18 8.51
C ALA A 4 10.65 -31.03 7.47
N ALA A 5 11.00 -32.11 6.79
CA ALA A 5 11.99 -32.09 5.71
C ALA A 5 11.42 -31.77 4.33
N LEU A 6 10.10 -31.88 4.18
CA LEU A 6 9.40 -31.53 2.93
C LEU A 6 9.48 -30.01 2.71
N PHE A 7 10.02 -29.58 1.55
CA PHE A 7 10.25 -28.16 1.34
C PHE A 7 10.34 -27.76 -0.12
N CYS A 8 9.67 -26.66 -0.43
CA CYS A 8 9.84 -25.81 -1.60
C CYS A 8 9.33 -24.41 -1.23
N ASP A 9 10.06 -23.37 -1.57
CA ASP A 9 9.68 -21.97 -1.35
C ASP A 9 9.39 -21.21 -2.65
N GLY A 10 9.52 -21.89 -3.80
CA GLY A 10 9.33 -21.29 -5.12
C GLY A 10 10.45 -20.34 -5.57
N THR A 11 11.54 -20.23 -4.82
CA THR A 11 12.70 -19.41 -5.20
C THR A 11 13.57 -20.09 -6.27
N GLY A 12 14.58 -19.39 -6.78
CA GLY A 12 15.52 -19.89 -7.80
C GLY A 12 16.26 -21.18 -7.44
N GLY A 13 16.29 -21.59 -6.17
CA GLY A 13 16.79 -22.89 -5.75
C GLY A 13 15.84 -24.04 -6.11
N TYR A 14 14.55 -23.75 -6.25
CA TYR A 14 13.48 -24.72 -6.51
C TYR A 14 12.76 -24.52 -7.83
N VAL A 15 12.85 -23.34 -8.43
CA VAL A 15 12.31 -23.02 -9.77
C VAL A 15 13.43 -22.35 -10.57
N TYR A 16 13.85 -22.98 -11.66
CA TYR A 16 14.94 -22.44 -12.48
C TYR A 16 14.60 -22.49 -13.98
N PRO A 17 14.72 -21.36 -14.69
CA PRO A 17 15.04 -20.03 -14.17
C PRO A 17 13.92 -19.49 -13.26
N PRO A 18 14.22 -18.57 -12.29
CA PRO A 18 13.22 -18.07 -11.33
C PRO A 18 12.20 -17.12 -11.97
N GLU A 19 12.56 -16.48 -13.06
CA GLU A 19 11.72 -15.57 -13.87
C GLU A 19 11.76 -16.04 -15.33
N PRO A 20 11.05 -17.14 -15.66
CA PRO A 20 11.12 -17.73 -16.98
C PRO A 20 10.41 -16.87 -18.03
N LYS A 21 10.94 -16.85 -19.22
CA LYS A 21 10.25 -16.30 -20.40
C LYS A 21 9.13 -17.23 -20.84
N GLU A 22 8.26 -16.69 -21.66
CA GLU A 22 7.27 -17.49 -22.38
C GLU A 22 7.97 -18.57 -23.22
N ASN A 23 7.36 -19.75 -23.24
CA ASN A 23 7.87 -20.93 -23.95
C ASN A 23 9.28 -21.42 -23.49
N GLU A 24 9.73 -21.03 -22.30
CA GLU A 24 10.99 -21.48 -21.74
C GLU A 24 10.83 -22.81 -20.99
N LEU A 25 11.91 -23.61 -20.96
CA LEU A 25 11.98 -24.84 -20.18
C LEU A 25 12.33 -24.48 -18.74
N VAL A 26 11.49 -24.91 -17.79
CA VAL A 26 11.63 -24.61 -16.36
C VAL A 26 11.80 -25.90 -15.57
N THR A 27 12.81 -25.92 -14.72
CA THR A 27 13.08 -27.02 -13.79
C THR A 27 12.42 -26.73 -12.44
N PHE A 28 11.52 -27.59 -12.02
CA PHE A 28 10.90 -27.58 -10.69
C PHE A 28 11.63 -28.57 -9.78
N ARG A 29 11.93 -28.15 -8.53
CA ARG A 29 12.57 -28.99 -7.51
C ARG A 29 11.70 -29.08 -6.26
N PHE A 30 11.86 -30.24 -5.59
CA PHE A 30 11.26 -30.48 -4.28
C PHE A 30 12.24 -31.22 -3.39
N ARG A 31 12.28 -30.89 -2.11
CA ARG A 31 13.17 -31.50 -1.12
C ARG A 31 12.39 -32.39 -0.17
N THR A 32 13.00 -33.55 0.17
CA THR A 32 12.50 -34.47 1.22
C THR A 32 13.67 -34.84 2.16
N ALA A 33 13.39 -35.58 3.23
CA ALA A 33 14.46 -36.27 3.94
C ALA A 33 15.03 -37.37 3.04
N LYS A 34 16.29 -37.73 3.31
CA LYS A 34 17.01 -38.78 2.57
C LYS A 34 16.30 -40.13 2.73
N ASP A 35 16.06 -40.81 1.60
CA ASP A 35 15.47 -42.13 1.51
C ASP A 35 14.14 -42.31 2.29
N ASP A 36 13.33 -41.26 2.41
CA ASP A 36 12.15 -41.17 3.29
C ASP A 36 10.81 -41.25 2.56
N VAL A 37 10.81 -41.12 1.24
CA VAL A 37 9.58 -41.14 0.41
C VAL A 37 9.71 -42.08 -0.79
N ASP A 38 8.60 -42.69 -1.17
CA ASP A 38 8.57 -43.61 -2.32
C ASP A 38 8.39 -42.85 -3.65
N ARG A 39 7.70 -41.72 -3.61
CA ARG A 39 7.35 -40.95 -4.80
C ARG A 39 7.13 -39.49 -4.49
N VAL A 40 7.61 -38.62 -5.38
CA VAL A 40 7.27 -37.19 -5.47
C VAL A 40 6.64 -36.92 -6.84
N GLY A 41 5.58 -36.13 -6.87
CA GLY A 41 4.91 -35.73 -8.11
C GLY A 41 4.70 -34.22 -8.16
N LEU A 42 4.87 -33.64 -9.35
CA LEU A 42 4.45 -32.28 -9.68
C LEU A 42 3.00 -32.33 -10.13
N VAL A 43 2.08 -31.70 -9.39
CA VAL A 43 0.65 -31.65 -9.66
C VAL A 43 0.32 -30.34 -10.36
N THR A 44 -0.36 -30.44 -11.50
CA THR A 44 -0.81 -29.32 -12.32
C THR A 44 -2.27 -29.51 -12.74
N SER A 45 -2.85 -28.56 -13.43
CA SER A 45 -4.19 -28.71 -14.05
C SER A 45 -4.24 -29.84 -15.11
N ALA A 46 -3.10 -30.19 -15.73
CA ALA A 46 -3.00 -31.27 -16.73
C ALA A 46 -2.79 -32.65 -16.11
N GLY A 47 -2.51 -32.75 -14.81
CA GLY A 47 -2.30 -34.00 -14.09
C GLY A 47 -1.09 -33.99 -13.17
N THR A 48 -0.70 -35.18 -12.70
CA THR A 48 0.46 -35.38 -11.83
C THR A 48 1.61 -36.03 -12.59
N TYR A 49 2.75 -35.36 -12.62
CA TYR A 49 3.97 -35.84 -13.27
C TYR A 49 4.94 -36.35 -12.21
N VAL A 50 5.47 -37.55 -12.39
CA VAL A 50 6.46 -38.14 -11.46
C VAL A 50 7.76 -37.39 -11.58
N MET A 51 8.29 -36.93 -10.45
CA MET A 51 9.58 -36.26 -10.37
C MET A 51 10.69 -37.29 -10.17
N GLU A 52 11.83 -37.06 -10.80
CA GLU A 52 13.00 -37.89 -10.66
C GLU A 52 13.93 -37.40 -9.54
N LYS A 53 14.56 -38.32 -8.81
CA LYS A 53 15.58 -37.99 -7.81
C LYS A 53 16.83 -37.44 -8.50
N GLU A 54 17.08 -36.13 -8.36
CA GLU A 54 18.22 -35.44 -8.98
C GLU A 54 19.51 -35.71 -8.22
N ARG A 55 19.45 -35.57 -6.89
CA ARG A 55 20.64 -35.70 -6.02
C ARG A 55 20.23 -35.90 -4.56
N THR A 56 21.21 -36.41 -3.80
CA THR A 56 21.21 -36.37 -2.34
C THR A 56 22.29 -35.39 -1.88
N GLN A 57 21.92 -34.51 -0.95
CA GLN A 57 22.83 -33.53 -0.35
C GLN A 57 22.64 -33.51 1.18
N GLY A 58 23.62 -34.01 1.92
CA GLY A 58 23.50 -34.20 3.36
C GLY A 58 22.35 -35.16 3.72
N GLU A 59 21.45 -34.70 4.55
CA GLU A 59 20.27 -35.45 5.03
C GLU A 59 19.04 -35.28 4.13
N PHE A 60 19.19 -34.73 2.91
CA PHE A 60 18.08 -34.44 2.04
C PHE A 60 18.23 -35.03 0.64
N ASP A 61 17.10 -35.47 0.08
CA ASP A 61 16.93 -35.82 -1.33
C ASP A 61 16.22 -34.68 -2.06
N TYR A 62 16.65 -34.40 -3.28
CA TYR A 62 16.06 -33.42 -4.18
C TYR A 62 15.50 -34.14 -5.40
N TYR A 63 14.25 -33.85 -5.69
CA TYR A 63 13.53 -34.37 -6.84
C TYR A 63 13.29 -33.25 -7.85
N THR A 64 13.31 -33.58 -9.13
CA THR A 64 13.19 -32.59 -10.21
C THR A 64 12.24 -33.07 -11.30
N PHE A 65 11.61 -32.11 -11.97
CA PHE A 65 10.85 -32.29 -13.20
C PHE A 65 10.93 -31.04 -14.06
N GLU A 66 11.04 -31.21 -15.37
CA GLU A 66 11.12 -30.10 -16.32
C GLU A 66 9.82 -29.93 -17.09
N VAL A 67 9.36 -28.68 -17.18
CA VAL A 67 8.16 -28.31 -17.94
C VAL A 67 8.48 -27.15 -18.87
N ARG A 68 8.10 -27.26 -20.12
CA ARG A 68 8.08 -26.09 -21.02
C ARG A 68 6.80 -25.31 -20.75
N LEU A 69 6.94 -24.10 -20.22
CA LEU A 69 5.81 -23.23 -19.89
C LEU A 69 5.26 -22.60 -21.18
N GLY A 70 3.96 -22.29 -21.20
CA GLY A 70 3.32 -21.47 -22.23
C GLY A 70 3.37 -19.98 -21.87
N GLU A 71 2.31 -19.26 -22.24
CA GLU A 71 2.11 -17.82 -21.96
C GLU A 71 1.29 -17.60 -20.68
N GLU A 72 0.46 -18.58 -20.30
CA GLU A 72 -0.46 -18.48 -19.18
C GLU A 72 0.22 -18.78 -17.82
N PRO A 73 -0.29 -18.21 -16.71
CA PRO A 73 0.21 -18.51 -15.38
C PRO A 73 0.16 -20.01 -15.06
N PHE A 74 1.32 -20.56 -14.74
CA PHE A 74 1.47 -21.99 -14.41
C PHE A 74 1.28 -22.21 -12.91
N ARG A 75 0.21 -22.92 -12.55
CA ARG A 75 -0.16 -23.25 -11.17
C ARG A 75 0.22 -24.68 -10.85
N TYR A 76 0.88 -24.91 -9.69
CA TYR A 76 1.34 -26.24 -9.29
C TYR A 76 1.40 -26.40 -7.77
N CYS A 77 1.38 -27.65 -7.34
CA CYS A 77 1.77 -28.10 -6.00
C CYS A 77 2.51 -29.43 -6.11
N PHE A 78 2.94 -29.97 -5.01
CA PHE A 78 3.62 -31.26 -5.00
C PHE A 78 2.77 -32.33 -4.32
N GLU A 79 2.82 -33.55 -4.84
CA GLU A 79 2.29 -34.76 -4.20
C GLU A 79 3.47 -35.56 -3.65
N VAL A 80 3.36 -36.02 -2.41
CA VAL A 80 4.39 -36.83 -1.76
C VAL A 80 3.75 -38.09 -1.18
N GLN A 81 4.30 -39.25 -1.53
CA GLN A 81 3.79 -40.54 -1.09
C GLN A 81 4.89 -41.34 -0.36
N SER A 82 4.53 -41.96 0.76
CA SER A 82 5.36 -42.92 1.50
C SER A 82 4.46 -44.02 2.09
N GLY A 83 4.63 -45.26 1.58
CA GLY A 83 3.70 -46.37 1.88
C GLY A 83 2.26 -46.03 1.49
N THR A 84 1.37 -46.10 2.46
CA THR A 84 -0.05 -45.76 2.28
C THR A 84 -0.36 -44.27 2.53
N GLU A 85 0.64 -43.50 2.98
CA GLU A 85 0.44 -42.08 3.28
C GLU A 85 0.66 -41.24 2.03
N LYS A 86 -0.26 -40.31 1.80
CA LYS A 86 -0.22 -39.34 0.72
C LYS A 86 -0.51 -37.94 1.25
N TYR A 87 0.32 -36.98 0.84
CA TYR A 87 0.21 -35.58 1.20
C TYR A 87 0.44 -34.69 -0.01
N TYR A 88 -0.07 -33.46 0.08
CA TYR A 88 0.20 -32.40 -0.88
C TYR A 88 0.97 -31.28 -0.19
N TYR A 89 1.79 -30.57 -0.97
CA TYR A 89 2.59 -29.44 -0.48
C TYR A 89 2.39 -28.24 -1.40
N GLY A 90 1.82 -27.17 -0.85
CA GLY A 90 1.63 -25.90 -1.50
C GLY A 90 2.28 -24.76 -0.70
N ARG A 91 1.95 -23.52 -1.02
CA ARG A 91 2.50 -22.33 -0.31
C ARG A 91 2.16 -22.28 1.19
N CYS A 92 1.09 -22.89 1.63
CA CYS A 92 0.74 -23.03 3.04
C CYS A 92 1.41 -24.22 3.74
N GLY A 93 2.30 -24.97 3.03
CA GLY A 93 2.93 -26.19 3.53
C GLY A 93 2.12 -27.45 3.20
N ILE A 94 2.07 -28.39 4.14
CA ILE A 94 1.53 -29.74 3.94
C ILE A 94 0.03 -29.77 4.20
N SER A 95 -0.70 -30.47 3.32
CA SER A 95 -2.14 -30.76 3.45
C SER A 95 -2.48 -32.21 3.06
N ARG A 96 -3.67 -32.69 3.44
CA ARG A 96 -4.21 -33.98 3.01
C ARG A 96 -4.92 -33.94 1.66
N GLU A 97 -5.23 -32.72 1.19
CA GLU A 97 -5.95 -32.45 -0.05
C GLU A 97 -5.28 -31.30 -0.81
N ILE A 98 -5.59 -31.18 -2.09
CA ILE A 98 -5.11 -30.05 -2.91
C ILE A 98 -5.89 -28.80 -2.51
N LEU A 99 -5.16 -27.79 -2.06
CA LEU A 99 -5.68 -26.47 -1.73
C LEU A 99 -5.32 -25.50 -2.86
N GLU A 100 -6.14 -25.42 -3.90
CA GLU A 100 -5.84 -24.69 -5.14
C GLU A 100 -5.45 -23.22 -4.90
N TYR A 101 -6.08 -22.55 -3.95
CA TYR A 101 -5.74 -21.18 -3.58
C TYR A 101 -4.28 -21.04 -3.10
N TYR A 102 -3.72 -22.10 -2.52
CA TYR A 102 -2.35 -22.13 -2.03
C TYR A 102 -1.37 -22.83 -2.98
N ASN A 103 -1.74 -23.04 -4.23
CA ASN A 103 -0.79 -23.50 -5.25
C ASN A 103 0.32 -22.48 -5.46
N PHE A 104 1.52 -22.94 -5.75
CA PHE A 104 2.57 -22.11 -6.30
C PHE A 104 2.16 -21.62 -7.69
N VAL A 105 2.64 -20.44 -8.07
CA VAL A 105 2.37 -19.84 -9.38
C VAL A 105 3.65 -19.32 -9.98
N VAL A 106 3.93 -19.69 -11.22
CA VAL A 106 4.95 -19.06 -12.06
C VAL A 106 4.22 -18.34 -13.19
N VAL A 107 4.59 -17.09 -13.41
CA VAL A 107 4.00 -16.26 -14.49
C VAL A 107 5.09 -16.08 -15.55
N PRO A 108 5.01 -16.79 -16.68
CA PRO A 108 5.98 -16.65 -17.76
C PRO A 108 5.98 -15.22 -18.31
N GLY A 109 7.15 -14.69 -18.68
CA GLY A 109 7.31 -13.33 -19.17
C GLY A 109 7.25 -12.24 -18.09
N PHE A 110 6.92 -12.59 -16.83
CA PHE A 110 7.03 -11.64 -15.72
C PHE A 110 8.48 -11.60 -15.20
N SER A 111 8.99 -10.40 -15.02
CA SER A 111 10.31 -10.19 -14.37
C SER A 111 10.25 -9.00 -13.43
N THR A 112 10.86 -9.14 -12.26
CA THR A 112 11.10 -8.02 -11.37
C THR A 112 12.10 -7.05 -12.01
N PRO A 113 11.87 -5.73 -12.01
CA PRO A 113 12.83 -4.76 -12.50
C PRO A 113 14.20 -4.95 -11.85
N ASP A 114 15.27 -4.90 -12.66
CA ASP A 114 16.64 -5.20 -12.17
C ASP A 114 17.08 -4.26 -11.04
N TRP A 115 16.63 -3.00 -11.07
CA TRP A 115 16.93 -2.03 -10.01
C TRP A 115 16.35 -2.43 -8.64
N ALA A 116 15.28 -3.23 -8.60
CA ALA A 116 14.62 -3.64 -7.36
C ALA A 116 15.31 -4.87 -6.72
N LYS A 117 16.09 -5.64 -7.50
CA LYS A 117 16.72 -6.87 -7.05
C LYS A 117 17.93 -6.56 -6.15
N GLY A 118 17.74 -6.76 -4.83
CA GLY A 118 18.79 -6.52 -3.85
C GLY A 118 19.02 -5.05 -3.48
N ALA A 119 18.15 -4.13 -3.91
CA ALA A 119 18.27 -2.71 -3.63
C ALA A 119 18.16 -2.39 -2.14
N VAL A 120 18.98 -1.44 -1.69
CA VAL A 120 18.89 -0.87 -0.34
C VAL A 120 17.76 0.16 -0.30
N MET A 121 16.66 -0.21 0.35
CA MET A 121 15.47 0.63 0.45
C MET A 121 15.40 1.31 1.81
N TYR A 122 15.14 2.62 1.82
CA TYR A 122 14.93 3.43 3.02
C TYR A 122 13.48 3.94 3.06
N GLN A 123 12.75 3.54 4.10
CA GLN A 123 11.38 4.03 4.33
C GLN A 123 11.40 5.36 5.06
N ILE A 124 10.70 6.37 4.54
CA ILE A 124 10.57 7.69 5.16
C ILE A 124 9.15 7.87 5.69
N PHE A 125 9.02 8.02 7.01
CA PHE A 125 7.86 8.61 7.64
C PHE A 125 8.06 10.12 7.68
N THR A 126 7.49 10.85 6.73
CA THR A 126 7.86 12.23 6.40
C THR A 126 7.75 13.17 7.58
N ASP A 127 6.65 13.16 8.34
CA ASP A 127 6.46 14.00 9.55
C ASP A 127 7.59 13.84 10.58
N ARG A 128 8.25 12.67 10.60
CA ARG A 128 9.25 12.28 11.59
C ARG A 128 10.67 12.23 11.03
N PHE A 129 10.92 12.79 9.83
CA PHE A 129 12.22 12.71 9.19
C PHE A 129 13.06 13.99 9.40
N TYR A 130 12.65 15.11 8.82
CA TYR A 130 13.33 16.39 8.98
C TYR A 130 12.42 17.55 8.54
N ASN A 131 12.36 18.63 9.34
CA ASN A 131 11.59 19.83 9.03
C ASN A 131 12.47 20.81 8.25
N GLY A 132 12.23 20.95 6.96
CA GLY A 132 12.96 21.84 6.05
C GLY A 132 12.25 23.19 5.83
N ASP A 133 10.93 23.24 5.94
CA ASP A 133 10.12 24.44 5.73
C ASP A 133 9.07 24.61 6.83
N LYS A 134 9.40 25.38 7.85
CA LYS A 134 8.51 25.63 8.99
C LYS A 134 7.21 26.40 8.64
N SER A 135 7.13 26.96 7.43
CA SER A 135 5.93 27.71 7.00
C SER A 135 4.75 26.80 6.64
N ASN A 136 5.01 25.50 6.40
CA ASN A 136 3.99 24.50 6.11
C ASN A 136 3.56 23.66 7.32
N ASP A 137 4.16 23.89 8.49
CA ASP A 137 3.83 23.12 9.70
C ASP A 137 2.34 23.17 10.03
N VAL A 138 1.77 22.01 10.41
CA VAL A 138 0.43 21.95 11.00
C VAL A 138 0.38 22.76 12.28
N GLU A 139 -0.63 23.60 12.44
CA GLU A 139 -0.81 24.38 13.64
C GLU A 139 -1.63 23.65 14.72
N THR A 140 -1.43 24.02 15.96
CA THR A 140 -2.27 23.52 17.04
C THR A 140 -3.70 24.05 16.86
N ASN A 141 -4.71 23.19 17.01
CA ASN A 141 -6.14 23.48 16.78
C ASN A 141 -6.49 23.79 15.30
N GLU A 142 -5.67 23.42 14.35
CA GLU A 142 -5.98 23.68 12.95
C GLU A 142 -7.28 22.97 12.49
N TYR A 143 -7.54 21.79 13.03
CA TYR A 143 -8.77 21.01 12.87
C TYR A 143 -8.98 20.03 14.03
N TYR A 144 -10.15 19.40 14.09
CA TYR A 144 -10.52 18.39 15.08
C TYR A 144 -10.55 17.00 14.45
N TYR A 145 -9.87 16.01 15.03
CA TYR A 145 -9.80 14.66 14.49
C TYR A 145 -9.64 13.60 15.59
N ILE A 146 -10.41 12.51 15.53
CA ILE A 146 -10.35 11.39 16.50
C ILE A 146 -10.39 11.91 17.96
N GLY A 147 -11.38 12.72 18.28
CA GLY A 147 -11.68 13.15 19.65
C GLY A 147 -10.79 14.25 20.23
N ASP A 148 -9.89 14.87 19.44
CA ASP A 148 -9.04 15.98 19.88
C ASP A 148 -8.57 16.84 18.70
N TYR A 149 -7.86 17.94 18.97
CA TYR A 149 -7.32 18.84 17.96
C TYR A 149 -5.95 18.40 17.45
N SER A 150 -5.59 18.85 16.24
CA SER A 150 -4.23 18.79 15.74
C SER A 150 -3.27 19.51 16.70
N GLN A 151 -2.05 19.00 16.85
CA GLN A 151 -1.05 19.52 17.76
C GLN A 151 0.30 19.65 17.08
N ARG A 152 0.84 20.88 17.04
CA ARG A 152 2.22 21.11 16.62
C ARG A 152 3.17 20.71 17.74
N VAL A 153 4.12 19.84 17.46
CA VAL A 153 5.22 19.48 18.37
C VAL A 153 6.41 20.38 18.08
N THR A 154 6.84 21.15 19.08
CA THR A 154 7.96 22.09 18.95
C THR A 154 9.29 21.51 19.44
N ASN A 155 9.25 20.42 20.21
CA ASN A 155 10.43 19.73 20.71
C ASN A 155 10.53 18.33 20.07
N TRP A 156 11.50 18.14 19.18
CA TRP A 156 11.75 16.87 18.51
C TRP A 156 12.17 15.72 19.44
N ASP A 157 12.66 16.03 20.65
CA ASP A 157 13.01 15.02 21.66
C ASP A 157 11.79 14.51 22.43
N LYS A 158 10.60 15.07 22.20
CA LYS A 158 9.37 14.59 22.81
C LYS A 158 9.02 13.20 22.28
N TYR A 159 8.73 12.26 23.16
CA TYR A 159 8.16 10.96 22.75
C TYR A 159 6.73 11.14 22.23
N PRO A 160 6.34 10.43 21.16
CA PRO A 160 4.96 10.41 20.66
C PRO A 160 3.99 9.94 21.74
N ALA A 161 2.79 10.54 21.79
CA ALA A 161 1.71 10.08 22.64
C ALA A 161 1.11 8.75 22.13
N ASN A 162 0.36 8.03 22.99
CA ASN A 162 -0.29 6.76 22.62
C ASN A 162 -1.26 6.90 21.43
N MET A 163 -1.94 8.04 21.30
CA MET A 163 -2.78 8.42 20.14
C MET A 163 -2.14 9.58 19.39
N GLY A 164 -0.84 9.45 19.08
CA GLY A 164 -0.04 10.50 18.48
C GLY A 164 -0.32 10.78 17.00
N VAL A 165 -1.42 10.28 16.42
CA VAL A 165 -1.79 10.49 15.00
C VAL A 165 -2.05 11.96 14.66
N ARG A 166 -2.35 12.80 15.67
CA ARG A 166 -2.60 14.24 15.57
C ARG A 166 -1.41 15.10 15.98
N GLU A 167 -0.30 14.49 16.41
CA GLU A 167 0.93 15.19 16.80
C GLU A 167 1.86 15.32 15.59
N PHE A 168 2.13 16.54 15.17
CA PHE A 168 2.95 16.85 14.02
C PHE A 168 4.30 17.40 14.44
N TYR A 169 5.38 16.75 14.01
CA TYR A 169 6.75 17.18 14.21
C TYR A 169 7.24 18.08 13.08
N GLY A 170 6.49 18.16 12.00
CA GLY A 170 6.72 19.10 10.91
C GLY A 170 7.77 18.64 9.90
N GLY A 171 8.13 17.35 9.87
CA GLY A 171 8.93 16.83 8.76
C GLY A 171 8.19 16.96 7.43
N ASP A 172 8.92 17.32 6.36
CA ASP A 172 8.36 17.68 5.06
C ASP A 172 9.26 17.25 3.88
N LEU A 173 8.79 17.48 2.64
CA LEU A 173 9.53 17.14 1.41
C LEU A 173 10.76 18.03 1.21
N GLN A 174 10.75 19.30 1.70
CA GLN A 174 11.95 20.13 1.69
C GLN A 174 13.01 19.53 2.62
N GLY A 175 12.60 19.04 3.78
CA GLY A 175 13.50 18.34 4.71
C GLY A 175 14.08 17.06 4.14
N VAL A 176 13.30 16.30 3.35
CA VAL A 176 13.84 15.17 2.60
C VAL A 176 14.87 15.63 1.59
N MET A 177 14.59 16.70 0.84
CA MET A 177 15.51 17.29 -0.14
C MET A 177 16.82 17.73 0.52
N ASP A 178 16.76 18.35 1.68
CA ASP A 178 17.92 18.80 2.45
C ASP A 178 18.79 17.63 2.98
N LYS A 179 18.23 16.42 3.04
CA LYS A 179 18.88 15.20 3.53
C LYS A 179 19.28 14.21 2.44
N LEU A 180 19.20 14.57 1.17
CA LEU A 180 19.55 13.65 0.06
C LEU A 180 21.02 13.24 0.08
N ASP A 181 21.95 14.12 0.49
CA ASP A 181 23.36 13.77 0.64
C ASP A 181 23.56 12.70 1.72
N TYR A 182 22.88 12.83 2.86
CA TYR A 182 22.89 11.82 3.92
C TYR A 182 22.36 10.47 3.42
N LEU A 183 21.24 10.44 2.68
CA LEU A 183 20.70 9.20 2.13
C LEU A 183 21.65 8.57 1.12
N GLN A 184 22.30 9.37 0.29
CA GLN A 184 23.28 8.89 -0.68
C GLN A 184 24.54 8.34 0.00
N GLU A 185 25.08 9.00 1.02
CA GLU A 185 26.21 8.53 1.81
C GLU A 185 25.89 7.22 2.56
N LEU A 186 24.65 7.04 2.99
CA LEU A 186 24.15 5.81 3.61
C LEU A 186 24.04 4.65 2.62
N GLY A 187 24.14 4.91 1.31
CA GLY A 187 24.01 3.90 0.26
C GLY A 187 22.57 3.53 -0.09
N VAL A 188 21.63 4.45 0.13
CA VAL A 188 20.22 4.24 -0.24
C VAL A 188 20.08 4.27 -1.76
N GLU A 189 19.42 3.26 -2.31
CA GLU A 189 19.14 3.11 -3.74
C GLU A 189 17.66 3.36 -4.05
N VAL A 190 16.77 3.16 -3.07
CA VAL A 190 15.33 3.36 -3.22
C VAL A 190 14.79 4.09 -2.00
N VAL A 191 14.09 5.19 -2.21
CA VAL A 191 13.32 5.88 -1.19
C VAL A 191 11.86 5.45 -1.29
N TYR A 192 11.35 4.84 -0.23
CA TYR A 192 9.94 4.52 -0.07
C TYR A 192 9.30 5.49 0.92
N PHE A 193 8.31 6.24 0.46
CA PHE A 193 7.56 7.16 1.30
C PHE A 193 6.33 6.48 1.90
N ASN A 194 6.10 6.67 3.23
CA ASN A 194 4.75 6.56 3.76
C ASN A 194 3.83 7.48 2.95
N PRO A 195 2.48 7.30 3.01
CA PRO A 195 1.58 8.12 2.20
C PRO A 195 1.90 9.62 2.28
N LEU A 196 1.85 10.30 1.14
CA LEU A 196 2.16 11.72 1.00
C LEU A 196 0.94 12.57 0.64
N PHE A 197 -0.16 11.94 0.29
CA PHE A 197 -1.37 12.61 -0.18
C PHE A 197 -2.07 13.38 0.94
N VAL A 198 -2.86 14.39 0.57
CA VAL A 198 -3.63 15.19 1.54
C VAL A 198 -4.35 14.28 2.52
N SER A 199 -4.13 14.47 3.81
CA SER A 199 -4.70 13.63 4.89
C SER A 199 -4.60 14.31 6.25
N PRO A 200 -5.58 14.10 7.16
CA PRO A 200 -5.59 14.77 8.46
C PRO A 200 -4.61 14.18 9.47
N SER A 201 -4.14 12.94 9.33
CA SER A 201 -3.17 12.36 10.26
C SER A 201 -1.72 12.62 9.84
N ASN A 202 -0.80 12.46 10.77
CA ASN A 202 0.63 12.54 10.49
C ASN A 202 1.14 11.34 9.67
N HIS A 203 0.49 10.17 9.77
CA HIS A 203 0.84 8.95 9.01
C HIS A 203 0.22 8.90 7.61
N LYS A 204 -0.84 9.66 7.38
CA LYS A 204 -1.54 9.87 6.09
C LYS A 204 -2.12 8.61 5.42
N TYR A 205 -2.41 7.55 6.19
CA TYR A 205 -3.17 6.41 5.68
C TYR A 205 -4.69 6.67 5.58
N ASP A 206 -5.17 7.83 5.98
CA ASP A 206 -6.54 8.32 5.94
C ASP A 206 -6.69 9.40 4.86
N ILE A 207 -6.48 9.01 3.60
CA ILE A 207 -6.35 9.92 2.48
C ILE A 207 -7.61 10.77 2.27
N GLN A 208 -7.41 12.08 2.21
CA GLN A 208 -8.44 13.09 1.90
C GLN A 208 -8.53 13.36 0.39
N ASP A 209 -7.41 13.45 -0.31
CA ASP A 209 -7.37 13.67 -1.76
C ASP A 209 -6.17 12.94 -2.39
N TYR A 210 -6.42 12.01 -3.32
CA TYR A 210 -5.41 11.23 -4.03
C TYR A 210 -4.72 11.99 -5.17
N ASP A 211 -5.25 13.15 -5.57
CA ASP A 211 -4.72 13.91 -6.69
C ASP A 211 -3.54 14.79 -6.32
N TYR A 212 -3.33 15.06 -5.02
CA TYR A 212 -2.38 16.05 -4.57
C TYR A 212 -1.56 15.60 -3.36
N ILE A 213 -0.30 16.01 -3.36
CA ILE A 213 0.58 15.96 -2.20
C ILE A 213 0.03 16.90 -1.13
N ASP A 214 0.06 16.48 0.14
CA ASP A 214 -0.39 17.30 1.26
C ASP A 214 0.43 18.59 1.37
N PRO A 215 -0.20 19.78 1.38
CA PRO A 215 0.51 21.05 1.50
C PRO A 215 1.32 21.19 2.78
N HIS A 216 0.99 20.48 3.87
CA HIS A 216 1.79 20.43 5.09
C HIS A 216 3.08 19.61 4.91
N TYR A 217 3.18 18.77 3.87
CA TYR A 217 4.42 18.16 3.44
C TYR A 217 5.05 18.87 2.24
N GLY A 218 4.24 19.61 1.49
CA GLY A 218 4.62 20.32 0.28
C GLY A 218 4.87 21.80 0.49
N LYS A 219 4.03 22.63 -0.14
CA LYS A 219 4.11 24.10 -0.12
C LYS A 219 2.77 24.73 0.20
N ILE A 220 2.75 25.65 1.15
CA ILE A 220 1.63 26.56 1.40
C ILE A 220 2.03 27.93 0.84
N VAL A 221 1.45 28.30 -0.31
CA VAL A 221 1.71 29.58 -1.01
C VAL A 221 0.58 30.59 -0.84
N ASP A 222 -0.59 30.13 -0.46
CA ASP A 222 -1.75 30.95 -0.12
C ASP A 222 -2.27 30.52 1.25
N ASP A 223 -1.77 31.16 2.31
CA ASP A 223 -2.16 30.90 3.70
C ASP A 223 -3.21 31.89 4.18
N GLY A 224 -3.93 31.54 5.24
CA GLY A 224 -4.96 32.38 5.87
C GLY A 224 -6.02 31.54 6.55
N GLY A 225 -7.11 32.20 6.96
CA GLY A 225 -8.11 31.59 7.81
C GLY A 225 -7.65 31.47 9.26
N GLU A 226 -8.51 30.89 10.10
CA GLU A 226 -8.31 30.80 11.54
C GLU A 226 -8.31 29.34 11.99
N VAL A 227 -7.56 29.04 13.03
CA VAL A 227 -7.63 27.76 13.73
C VAL A 227 -8.92 27.63 14.51
N LEU A 228 -9.36 26.42 14.81
CA LEU A 228 -10.59 26.20 15.59
C LEU A 228 -10.44 26.74 17.02
N PRO A 229 -11.42 27.53 17.50
CA PRO A 229 -11.48 27.91 18.90
C PRO A 229 -11.62 26.67 19.80
N ASN A 230 -11.07 26.74 21.01
CA ASN A 230 -11.25 25.67 21.98
C ASN A 230 -12.73 25.35 22.23
N GLY A 231 -13.10 24.09 22.18
CA GLY A 231 -14.48 23.59 22.34
C GLY A 231 -15.27 23.53 21.04
N VAL A 232 -14.77 24.06 19.92
CA VAL A 232 -15.39 23.92 18.59
C VAL A 232 -14.81 22.69 17.91
N THR A 233 -15.67 21.72 17.60
CA THR A 233 -15.29 20.43 16.96
C THR A 233 -15.83 20.30 15.53
N ASP A 234 -16.55 21.29 15.04
CA ASP A 234 -17.12 21.35 13.69
C ASP A 234 -16.05 21.83 12.69
N ASN A 235 -15.50 20.91 11.91
CA ASN A 235 -14.45 21.20 10.93
C ASN A 235 -14.92 22.06 9.74
N SER A 236 -16.23 22.27 9.54
CA SER A 236 -16.70 23.27 8.57
C SER A 236 -16.19 24.68 8.90
N GLN A 237 -15.84 24.93 10.19
CA GLN A 237 -15.27 26.18 10.70
C GLN A 237 -13.73 26.19 10.72
N ALA A 238 -13.08 25.10 10.36
CA ALA A 238 -11.61 24.99 10.30
C ALA A 238 -11.06 25.71 9.04
N THR A 239 -11.28 27.04 8.98
CA THR A 239 -11.06 27.82 7.75
C THR A 239 -9.59 27.84 7.32
N LYS A 240 -8.65 27.76 8.26
CA LYS A 240 -7.23 27.64 7.96
C LYS A 240 -6.92 26.31 7.29
N TYR A 241 -7.34 25.19 7.89
CA TYR A 241 -7.15 23.85 7.32
C TYR A 241 -7.78 23.74 5.94
N LYS A 242 -9.04 24.16 5.80
CA LYS A 242 -9.74 24.16 4.51
C LYS A 242 -8.92 24.93 3.45
N LYS A 243 -8.53 26.18 3.73
CA LYS A 243 -7.74 26.99 2.80
C LYS A 243 -6.43 26.31 2.39
N ARG A 244 -5.74 25.70 3.35
CA ARG A 244 -4.45 25.01 3.12
C ARG A 244 -4.63 23.75 2.28
N THR A 245 -5.67 22.94 2.53
CA THR A 245 -5.81 21.57 1.97
C THR A 245 -6.82 21.44 0.82
N THR A 246 -7.64 22.47 0.54
CA THR A 246 -8.54 22.50 -0.62
C THR A 246 -8.15 23.59 -1.63
N GLY A 247 -7.33 24.55 -1.25
CA GLY A 247 -6.89 25.63 -2.12
C GLY A 247 -5.96 25.15 -3.24
N LEU A 248 -6.43 25.24 -4.49
CA LEU A 248 -5.74 24.71 -5.69
C LEU A 248 -4.29 25.18 -5.80
N LYS A 249 -3.99 26.45 -5.46
CA LYS A 249 -2.63 27.00 -5.49
C LYS A 249 -1.65 26.24 -4.58
N ASN A 250 -2.10 25.86 -3.40
CA ASN A 250 -1.29 25.10 -2.45
C ASN A 250 -1.10 23.66 -2.91
N LEU A 251 -2.16 23.06 -3.42
CA LEU A 251 -2.17 21.70 -3.95
C LEU A 251 -1.22 21.55 -5.15
N GLU A 252 -1.30 22.48 -6.12
CA GLU A 252 -0.41 22.50 -7.29
C GLU A 252 1.04 22.77 -6.91
N ALA A 253 1.31 23.76 -6.04
CA ALA A 253 2.67 24.06 -5.56
C ALA A 253 3.29 22.86 -4.83
N SER A 254 2.50 22.08 -4.10
CA SER A 254 2.94 20.86 -3.43
C SER A 254 3.30 19.74 -4.42
N ASN A 255 2.48 19.56 -5.45
CA ASN A 255 2.80 18.64 -6.54
C ASN A 255 4.08 19.05 -7.30
N GLU A 256 4.27 20.34 -7.54
CA GLU A 256 5.50 20.86 -8.18
C GLU A 256 6.76 20.60 -7.33
N LEU A 257 6.67 20.77 -6.01
CA LEU A 257 7.79 20.45 -5.12
C LEU A 257 8.12 18.96 -5.15
N PHE A 258 7.09 18.10 -5.15
CA PHE A 258 7.27 16.65 -5.25
C PHE A 258 7.93 16.24 -6.56
N ILE A 259 7.52 16.82 -7.70
CA ILE A 259 8.17 16.58 -9.00
C ILE A 259 9.67 16.91 -8.91
N LYS A 260 10.03 18.06 -8.35
CA LYS A 260 11.44 18.45 -8.17
C LYS A 260 12.22 17.49 -7.28
N LEU A 261 11.59 16.98 -6.22
CA LEU A 261 12.20 15.97 -5.36
C LEU A 261 12.46 14.66 -6.11
N VAL A 262 11.49 14.18 -6.90
CA VAL A 262 11.65 12.95 -7.71
C VAL A 262 12.76 13.14 -8.76
N GLU A 263 12.79 14.28 -9.45
CA GLU A 263 13.85 14.60 -10.41
C GLU A 263 15.24 14.60 -9.75
N GLU A 264 15.36 15.17 -8.56
CA GLU A 264 16.63 15.22 -7.82
C GLU A 264 17.05 13.83 -7.30
N LEU A 265 16.12 13.00 -6.83
CA LEU A 265 16.38 11.61 -6.47
C LEU A 265 16.87 10.81 -7.68
N HIS A 266 16.21 10.93 -8.83
CA HIS A 266 16.61 10.28 -10.08
C HIS A 266 17.99 10.77 -10.56
N ARG A 267 18.28 12.07 -10.46
CA ARG A 267 19.60 12.62 -10.80
C ARG A 267 20.73 12.00 -9.97
N ARG A 268 20.43 11.57 -8.75
CA ARG A 268 21.35 10.88 -7.85
C ARG A 268 21.37 9.36 -8.04
N GLY A 269 20.58 8.84 -8.97
CA GLY A 269 20.44 7.40 -9.24
C GLY A 269 19.53 6.65 -8.26
N MET A 270 18.80 7.36 -7.41
CA MET A 270 17.84 6.77 -6.47
C MET A 270 16.47 6.60 -7.12
N LYS A 271 15.76 5.55 -6.74
CA LYS A 271 14.38 5.25 -7.14
C LYS A 271 13.38 5.71 -6.08
N VAL A 272 12.12 5.93 -6.49
CA VAL A 272 11.06 6.41 -5.62
C VAL A 272 9.87 5.46 -5.64
N ILE A 273 9.39 5.06 -4.46
CA ILE A 273 8.17 4.29 -4.28
C ILE A 273 7.18 5.11 -3.43
N LEU A 274 5.94 5.21 -3.89
CA LEU A 274 4.82 5.76 -3.13
C LEU A 274 4.00 4.67 -2.45
N ASP A 275 3.32 5.05 -1.37
CA ASP A 275 2.34 4.19 -0.70
C ASP A 275 0.95 4.42 -1.29
N GLY A 276 0.37 3.35 -1.85
CA GLY A 276 -0.96 3.32 -2.43
C GLY A 276 -1.99 2.76 -1.45
N VAL A 277 -2.69 3.65 -0.75
CA VAL A 277 -3.76 3.29 0.18
C VAL A 277 -5.08 3.23 -0.58
N PHE A 278 -5.34 2.12 -1.26
CA PHE A 278 -6.50 1.97 -2.16
C PHE A 278 -7.62 1.09 -1.59
N ASN A 279 -7.46 0.50 -0.40
CA ASN A 279 -8.52 -0.26 0.24
C ASN A 279 -9.57 0.64 0.92
N HIS A 280 -9.15 1.77 1.46
CA HIS A 280 -9.98 2.74 2.18
C HIS A 280 -9.46 4.15 1.94
N CYS A 281 -10.27 5.15 2.28
CA CYS A 281 -9.86 6.55 2.36
C CYS A 281 -10.06 7.09 3.78
N GLY A 282 -9.86 8.39 4.00
CA GLY A 282 -10.18 9.04 5.26
C GLY A 282 -11.63 9.55 5.34
N SER A 283 -12.13 9.83 6.54
CA SER A 283 -13.43 10.49 6.74
C SER A 283 -13.46 11.93 6.22
N PHE A 284 -12.29 12.56 6.10
CA PHE A 284 -12.07 13.88 5.47
C PHE A 284 -12.10 13.84 3.93
N ASN A 285 -12.08 12.65 3.32
CA ASN A 285 -11.96 12.51 1.87
C ASN A 285 -13.10 13.23 1.13
N LYS A 286 -12.76 13.92 0.03
CA LYS A 286 -13.70 14.70 -0.78
C LYS A 286 -14.93 13.92 -1.27
N TRP A 287 -14.81 12.60 -1.41
CA TRP A 287 -15.95 11.75 -1.83
C TRP A 287 -16.87 11.40 -0.67
N MET A 288 -16.35 11.32 0.57
CA MET A 288 -17.12 11.06 1.78
C MET A 288 -17.60 12.36 2.41
N ASP A 289 -16.71 13.31 2.64
CA ASP A 289 -16.87 14.61 3.29
C ASP A 289 -17.66 14.56 4.61
N ARG A 290 -17.42 13.50 5.41
CA ARG A 290 -18.06 13.37 6.72
C ARG A 290 -17.69 14.51 7.65
N GLU A 291 -16.48 15.00 7.53
CA GLU A 291 -15.91 16.04 8.39
C GLU A 291 -16.17 17.46 7.86
N ARG A 292 -16.95 17.59 6.77
CA ARG A 292 -17.46 18.87 6.24
C ARG A 292 -16.35 19.83 5.77
N ILE A 293 -15.27 19.28 5.25
CA ILE A 293 -14.14 20.06 4.74
C ILE A 293 -14.45 20.71 3.39
N TYR A 294 -15.17 19.99 2.52
CA TYR A 294 -15.50 20.42 1.16
C TYR A 294 -16.87 21.08 1.05
N GLU A 295 -17.67 21.04 2.11
CA GLU A 295 -19.00 21.66 2.13
C GLU A 295 -18.90 23.18 1.93
N GLY A 296 -19.50 23.66 0.84
CA GLY A 296 -19.50 25.07 0.45
C GLY A 296 -18.23 25.55 -0.27
N GLU A 297 -17.28 24.67 -0.56
CA GLU A 297 -16.11 24.99 -1.39
C GLU A 297 -16.50 24.94 -2.88
N GLU A 298 -16.01 25.91 -3.67
CA GLU A 298 -16.21 25.93 -5.12
C GLU A 298 -15.50 24.72 -5.77
N ASP A 299 -16.06 24.22 -6.86
CA ASP A 299 -15.53 23.09 -7.64
C ASP A 299 -15.59 21.70 -6.98
N TYR A 300 -16.26 21.56 -5.82
CA TYR A 300 -16.45 20.26 -5.17
C TYR A 300 -17.92 19.86 -5.13
N GLU A 301 -18.19 18.62 -5.52
CA GLU A 301 -19.52 18.01 -5.41
C GLU A 301 -19.80 17.58 -3.95
N PRO A 302 -21.06 17.56 -3.51
CA PRO A 302 -21.40 17.08 -2.17
C PRO A 302 -20.89 15.67 -1.92
N GLY A 303 -20.22 15.45 -0.78
CA GLY A 303 -19.73 14.12 -0.38
C GLY A 303 -20.87 13.12 -0.13
N ALA A 304 -20.54 11.84 -0.18
CA ALA A 304 -21.49 10.74 -0.01
C ALA A 304 -22.16 10.71 1.39
N TYR A 305 -21.48 11.24 2.40
CA TYR A 305 -22.04 11.36 3.75
C TYR A 305 -23.01 12.53 3.88
N VAL A 306 -22.74 13.61 3.15
CA VAL A 306 -23.55 14.85 3.17
C VAL A 306 -24.88 14.65 2.44
N SER A 307 -24.89 13.91 1.31
CA SER A 307 -26.06 13.73 0.47
C SER A 307 -26.20 12.32 -0.08
N ALA A 308 -27.42 11.77 0.00
CA ALA A 308 -27.76 10.50 -0.66
C ALA A 308 -27.70 10.59 -2.19
N ASP A 309 -27.88 11.81 -2.76
CA ASP A 309 -27.82 12.08 -4.20
C ASP A 309 -26.38 12.40 -4.68
N SER A 310 -25.38 12.29 -3.79
CA SER A 310 -23.98 12.51 -4.13
C SER A 310 -23.53 11.62 -5.30
N PRO A 311 -22.76 12.17 -6.27
CA PRO A 311 -22.19 11.38 -7.35
C PRO A 311 -21.18 10.33 -6.86
N TYR A 312 -20.77 10.40 -5.59
CA TYR A 312 -19.84 9.49 -4.92
C TYR A 312 -20.54 8.45 -4.05
N ARG A 313 -21.90 8.43 -4.00
CA ARG A 313 -22.64 7.54 -3.10
C ARG A 313 -22.26 6.06 -3.31
N SER A 314 -22.09 5.61 -4.54
CA SER A 314 -21.70 4.22 -4.87
C SER A 314 -20.24 3.87 -4.54
N TYR A 315 -19.41 4.87 -4.18
CA TYR A 315 -18.01 4.62 -3.79
C TYR A 315 -17.89 3.95 -2.42
N PHE A 316 -18.99 3.98 -1.66
CA PHE A 316 -19.08 3.45 -0.30
C PHE A 316 -20.32 2.57 -0.16
N ARG A 317 -20.25 1.61 0.77
CA ARG A 317 -21.39 0.78 1.13
C ARG A 317 -22.03 1.33 2.40
N PHE A 318 -23.24 1.85 2.28
CA PHE A 318 -24.03 2.35 3.41
C PHE A 318 -24.99 1.28 3.91
N PHE A 319 -25.06 1.06 5.23
CA PHE A 319 -25.92 0.06 5.85
C PHE A 319 -27.30 0.62 6.23
N LYS A 320 -27.36 1.91 6.54
CA LYS A 320 -28.59 2.64 6.88
C LYS A 320 -28.43 4.14 6.64
N GLU A 321 -29.54 4.83 6.54
CA GLU A 321 -29.59 6.28 6.50
C GLU A 321 -29.54 6.88 7.93
N GLY A 322 -29.03 8.11 8.03
CA GLY A 322 -28.97 8.90 9.25
C GLY A 322 -27.61 8.93 9.93
N PRO A 323 -27.50 9.69 11.02
CA PRO A 323 -26.25 9.86 11.73
C PRO A 323 -25.79 8.55 12.37
N GLU A 324 -24.49 8.38 12.41
CA GLU A 324 -23.83 7.29 13.11
C GLU A 324 -23.54 7.66 14.57
N ASN A 325 -23.13 6.66 15.35
CA ASN A 325 -22.69 6.85 16.73
C ASN A 325 -21.17 6.74 16.79
N TRP A 326 -20.51 7.86 17.01
CA TRP A 326 -19.07 7.86 17.33
C TRP A 326 -18.79 7.14 18.67
N PRO A 327 -17.72 6.36 18.82
CA PRO A 327 -16.66 6.05 17.82
C PRO A 327 -16.99 4.85 16.92
N TYR A 328 -18.15 4.24 17.08
CA TYR A 328 -18.54 3.04 16.36
C TYR A 328 -19.36 3.38 15.12
N ASN A 329 -18.83 2.99 13.97
CA ASN A 329 -19.54 3.14 12.71
C ASN A 329 -20.76 2.20 12.65
N GLY A 330 -21.94 2.77 12.55
CA GLY A 330 -23.19 2.01 12.34
C GLY A 330 -23.85 2.28 11.00
N ASN A 331 -23.24 3.08 10.12
CA ASN A 331 -23.87 3.65 8.94
C ASN A 331 -23.24 3.21 7.61
N TYR A 332 -21.93 3.06 7.52
CA TYR A 332 -21.21 2.64 6.31
C TYR A 332 -20.06 1.67 6.66
N ASP A 333 -19.58 0.95 5.64
CA ASP A 333 -18.46 0.02 5.79
C ASP A 333 -17.14 0.78 5.99
N GLY A 334 -16.43 0.43 7.03
CA GLY A 334 -15.10 0.95 7.36
C GLY A 334 -14.11 -0.18 7.51
N TRP A 335 -12.85 0.07 7.15
CA TRP A 335 -11.78 -0.89 7.33
C TRP A 335 -11.68 -1.26 8.83
N TRP A 336 -11.85 -2.54 9.14
CA TRP A 336 -11.97 -3.08 10.49
C TRP A 336 -13.02 -2.38 11.37
N GLY A 337 -14.07 -1.80 10.75
CA GLY A 337 -15.13 -1.08 11.45
C GLY A 337 -14.76 0.33 11.91
N HIS A 338 -13.60 0.85 11.50
CA HIS A 338 -13.21 2.23 11.81
C HIS A 338 -13.98 3.20 10.92
N ASP A 339 -14.76 4.06 11.54
CA ASP A 339 -15.56 5.08 10.85
C ASP A 339 -14.73 6.23 10.25
N THR A 340 -13.49 6.40 10.73
CA THR A 340 -12.51 7.33 10.15
C THR A 340 -11.81 6.78 8.91
N LEU A 341 -12.02 5.50 8.58
CA LEU A 341 -11.40 4.80 7.45
C LEU A 341 -12.47 4.14 6.56
N PRO A 342 -13.32 4.94 5.86
CA PRO A 342 -14.35 4.43 4.96
C PRO A 342 -13.76 3.48 3.91
N LYS A 343 -14.29 2.26 3.82
CA LYS A 343 -13.85 1.26 2.84
C LYS A 343 -14.35 1.62 1.45
N LEU A 344 -13.48 1.51 0.45
CA LEU A 344 -13.80 1.78 -0.94
C LEU A 344 -14.52 0.58 -1.59
N ASN A 345 -15.68 0.83 -2.22
CA ASN A 345 -16.57 -0.18 -2.76
C ASN A 345 -16.35 -0.38 -4.27
N TYR A 346 -15.37 -1.19 -4.63
CA TYR A 346 -15.06 -1.52 -6.03
C TYR A 346 -16.10 -2.45 -6.68
N GLU A 347 -16.84 -3.25 -5.88
CA GLU A 347 -17.81 -4.21 -6.40
C GLU A 347 -18.99 -3.51 -7.10
N ASP A 348 -19.42 -2.37 -6.57
CA ASP A 348 -20.60 -1.65 -7.05
C ASP A 348 -20.27 -0.36 -7.81
N SER A 349 -18.99 0.01 -7.96
CA SER A 349 -18.58 1.27 -8.57
C SER A 349 -17.43 1.17 -9.56
N VAL A 350 -17.74 0.87 -10.81
CA VAL A 350 -16.78 0.94 -11.94
C VAL A 350 -16.18 2.35 -12.08
N LYS A 351 -16.92 3.40 -11.70
CA LYS A 351 -16.41 4.79 -11.73
C LYS A 351 -15.27 4.97 -10.74
N LEU A 352 -15.39 4.43 -9.53
CA LEU A 352 -14.33 4.42 -8.53
C LEU A 352 -13.11 3.62 -9.02
N GLU A 353 -13.34 2.41 -9.52
CA GLU A 353 -12.29 1.56 -10.06
C GLU A 353 -11.47 2.30 -11.13
N ASN A 354 -12.15 2.89 -12.12
CA ASN A 354 -11.48 3.66 -13.17
C ASN A 354 -10.71 4.87 -12.63
N TYR A 355 -11.22 5.53 -11.59
CA TYR A 355 -10.53 6.65 -10.98
C TYR A 355 -9.24 6.19 -10.26
N ILE A 356 -9.30 5.13 -9.48
CA ILE A 356 -8.11 4.59 -8.80
C ILE A 356 -7.07 4.07 -9.80
N LEU A 357 -7.51 3.44 -10.89
CA LEU A 357 -6.60 3.07 -11.99
C LEU A 357 -5.96 4.30 -12.65
N TYR A 358 -6.71 5.39 -12.79
CA TYR A 358 -6.16 6.67 -13.25
C TYR A 358 -5.10 7.21 -12.27
N ILE A 359 -5.38 7.25 -10.97
CA ILE A 359 -4.43 7.67 -9.93
C ILE A 359 -3.16 6.81 -9.96
N GLY A 360 -3.32 5.48 -10.05
CA GLY A 360 -2.20 4.56 -10.16
C GLY A 360 -1.27 4.87 -11.34
N ARG A 361 -1.83 5.26 -12.49
CA ARG A 361 -1.08 5.65 -13.68
C ARG A 361 -0.51 7.06 -13.60
N LYS A 362 -1.28 8.02 -13.04
CA LYS A 362 -0.89 9.43 -12.93
C LYS A 362 0.48 9.58 -12.29
N TRP A 363 0.68 8.99 -11.13
CA TRP A 363 1.89 9.19 -10.34
C TRP A 363 3.13 8.47 -10.91
N VAL A 364 2.95 7.36 -11.65
CA VAL A 364 4.06 6.66 -12.32
C VAL A 364 4.33 7.19 -13.74
N SER A 365 3.59 8.19 -14.19
CA SER A 365 3.73 8.80 -15.51
C SER A 365 4.27 10.23 -15.40
N PRO A 366 4.80 10.80 -16.50
CA PRO A 366 5.16 12.21 -16.53
C PRO A 366 3.99 13.12 -16.12
N PRO A 367 4.24 14.20 -15.35
CA PRO A 367 5.56 14.69 -14.93
C PRO A 367 6.11 14.07 -13.64
N TYR A 368 5.35 13.23 -12.92
CA TYR A 368 5.71 12.70 -11.61
C TYR A 368 6.80 11.62 -11.68
N ASN A 369 6.69 10.66 -12.61
CA ASN A 369 7.67 9.61 -12.91
C ASN A 369 8.14 8.78 -11.70
N VAL A 370 7.25 8.50 -10.76
CA VAL A 370 7.54 7.60 -9.62
C VAL A 370 7.81 6.19 -10.15
N ASP A 371 8.78 5.48 -9.57
CA ASP A 371 9.24 4.18 -10.07
C ASP A 371 8.34 3.01 -9.67
N GLY A 372 7.46 3.18 -8.68
CA GLY A 372 6.54 2.14 -8.28
C GLY A 372 5.64 2.49 -7.10
N TRP A 373 4.79 1.52 -6.77
CA TRP A 373 3.85 1.57 -5.66
C TRP A 373 4.13 0.47 -4.64
N ARG A 374 4.06 0.80 -3.37
CA ARG A 374 3.75 -0.15 -2.30
C ARG A 374 2.25 -0.10 -2.08
N LEU A 375 1.57 -1.22 -2.20
CA LEU A 375 0.12 -1.30 -2.00
C LEU A 375 -0.20 -1.66 -0.56
N ASP A 376 -0.83 -0.74 0.15
CA ASP A 376 -1.29 -0.97 1.52
C ASP A 376 -2.48 -1.93 1.53
N VAL A 377 -2.50 -2.85 2.52
CA VAL A 377 -3.58 -3.84 2.75
C VAL A 377 -4.10 -4.51 1.47
N SER A 378 -3.22 -4.81 0.52
CA SER A 378 -3.59 -5.37 -0.79
C SER A 378 -4.33 -6.70 -0.70
N ALA A 379 -4.18 -7.45 0.40
CA ALA A 379 -4.91 -8.70 0.66
C ALA A 379 -6.41 -8.50 0.92
N ASP A 380 -6.83 -7.29 1.31
CA ASP A 380 -8.22 -6.94 1.63
C ASP A 380 -8.93 -6.24 0.46
N LEU A 381 -8.19 -5.89 -0.61
CA LEU A 381 -8.77 -5.29 -1.82
C LEU A 381 -9.74 -6.27 -2.49
N GLY A 382 -10.98 -5.85 -2.72
CA GLY A 382 -11.99 -6.64 -3.41
C GLY A 382 -12.55 -7.84 -2.63
N ARG A 383 -12.34 -7.91 -1.31
CA ARG A 383 -13.03 -8.88 -0.45
C ARG A 383 -14.14 -8.19 0.31
N SER A 384 -15.38 -8.62 0.07
CA SER A 384 -16.49 -8.39 1.01
C SER A 384 -16.20 -9.18 2.30
N ASN A 385 -16.22 -8.51 3.44
CA ASN A 385 -16.20 -9.17 4.74
C ASN A 385 -17.54 -9.85 5.02
#